data_d663ea7bfe26d6f7a6ac61d5df8da279
#
_entry.id   d663ea7bfe26d6f7a6ac61d5df8da279
#
_cell.length_a   1.000
_cell.length_b   1.000
_cell.length_c   1.000
_cell.angle_alpha   90.00
_cell.angle_beta   90.00
_cell.angle_gamma   90.00
#
_symmetry.space_group_name_H-M   'P 1'
#
loop_
_entity.id
_entity.type
_entity.pdbx_description
1 polymer ?
#
loop_
_entity_poly.entity_id
_entity_poly.type
_entity_poly.pdbx_seq_one_letter_code
_entity_poly.pdbx_strand_id
1 'polypeptide(L)'
;EYMQAMGFPSKVIDSHKLMAHINDRVKKKFKTDAKLVRRFLYPYIYLNEELIEEKDIDLEDVEEVVAKAAMKFPGIAYAATASAIKEGELPANQAMYARILNNYHPQRSGHVHLVAEQYNMLVHWEWNGKPGMHGTVWSYDSFVPVFFAGPGINKSRVVRRVGPHDVAPTIAAYLGIKPP
;
A
#
# COMPACT_ATOMS: atom_id res chain seq x y z
N GLU A 1 14.30 -9.98 11.96
CA GLU A 1 14.99 -10.77 13.04
C GLU A 1 14.06 -11.05 14.22
N TYR A 2 13.49 -10.01 14.91
CA TYR A 2 12.63 -10.23 16.09
C TYR A 2 11.42 -11.13 15.79
N MET A 3 10.68 -10.85 14.72
CA MET A 3 9.51 -11.67 14.33
C MET A 3 9.92 -13.10 13.97
N GLN A 4 11.06 -13.28 13.32
CA GLN A 4 11.61 -14.61 13.03
C GLN A 4 11.99 -15.37 14.29
N ALA A 5 12.61 -14.68 15.26
CA ALA A 5 12.93 -15.26 16.56
C ALA A 5 11.68 -15.70 17.35
N MET A 6 10.55 -15.03 17.10
CA MET A 6 9.23 -15.39 17.65
C MET A 6 8.51 -16.49 16.83
N GLY A 7 9.14 -17.06 15.80
CA GLY A 7 8.59 -18.13 14.98
C GLY A 7 7.66 -17.66 13.85
N PHE A 8 7.56 -16.35 13.58
CA PHE A 8 6.77 -15.83 12.46
C PHE A 8 7.55 -15.89 11.15
N PRO A 9 6.93 -16.28 10.02
CA PRO A 9 7.58 -16.36 8.72
C PRO A 9 7.79 -14.98 8.10
N SER A 10 8.61 -14.14 8.75
CA SER A 10 8.88 -12.79 8.27
C SER A 10 10.04 -12.73 7.28
N LYS A 11 9.89 -11.94 6.23
CA LYS A 11 10.90 -11.72 5.18
C LYS A 11 10.98 -10.26 4.79
N VAL A 12 12.15 -9.86 4.30
CA VAL A 12 12.32 -8.62 3.56
C VAL A 12 12.19 -8.96 2.07
N ILE A 13 11.21 -8.33 1.43
CA ILE A 13 10.98 -8.48 -0.01
C ILE A 13 11.82 -7.44 -0.74
N ASP A 14 12.75 -7.92 -1.55
CA ASP A 14 13.59 -7.10 -2.40
C ASP A 14 12.75 -6.53 -3.57
N SER A 15 12.51 -5.23 -3.55
CA SER A 15 11.72 -4.55 -4.58
C SER A 15 12.38 -4.59 -5.96
N HIS A 16 13.70 -4.66 -6.08
CA HIS A 16 14.36 -4.80 -7.37
C HIS A 16 14.03 -6.14 -8.02
N LYS A 17 14.10 -7.22 -7.24
CA LYS A 17 13.75 -8.56 -7.73
C LYS A 17 12.28 -8.66 -8.09
N LEU A 18 11.39 -8.07 -7.27
CA LEU A 18 9.96 -7.97 -7.57
C LEU A 18 9.74 -7.22 -8.89
N MET A 19 10.34 -6.04 -9.04
CA MET A 19 10.19 -5.23 -10.25
C MET A 19 10.79 -5.89 -11.49
N ALA A 20 11.91 -6.57 -11.36
CA ALA A 20 12.50 -7.36 -12.45
C ALA A 20 11.56 -8.49 -12.89
N HIS A 21 10.97 -9.22 -11.93
CA HIS A 21 9.98 -10.27 -12.19
C HIS A 21 8.74 -9.72 -12.92
N ILE A 22 8.19 -8.60 -12.45
CA ILE A 22 7.02 -7.96 -13.07
C ILE A 22 7.34 -7.51 -14.50
N ASN A 23 8.45 -6.79 -14.68
CA ASN A 23 8.87 -6.30 -16.00
C ASN A 23 9.07 -7.45 -17.00
N ASP A 24 9.66 -8.57 -16.60
CA ASP A 24 9.81 -9.76 -17.46
C ASP A 24 8.45 -10.29 -17.93
N ARG A 25 7.44 -10.33 -17.05
CA ARG A 25 6.09 -10.76 -17.39
C ARG A 25 5.37 -9.80 -18.32
N VAL A 26 5.47 -8.50 -18.06
CA VAL A 26 4.91 -7.45 -18.91
C VAL A 26 5.53 -7.49 -20.31
N LYS A 27 6.86 -7.55 -20.40
CA LYS A 27 7.59 -7.67 -21.65
C LYS A 27 7.17 -8.89 -22.48
N LYS A 28 7.04 -10.05 -21.84
CA LYS A 28 6.61 -11.29 -22.51
C LYS A 28 5.17 -11.23 -23.01
N LYS A 29 4.25 -10.66 -22.21
CA LYS A 29 2.84 -10.57 -22.56
C LYS A 29 2.59 -9.65 -23.74
N PHE A 30 3.17 -8.46 -23.71
CA PHE A 30 2.96 -7.43 -24.73
C PHE A 30 3.99 -7.46 -25.87
N LYS A 31 4.95 -8.39 -25.81
CA LYS A 31 6.02 -8.55 -26.83
C LYS A 31 6.75 -7.23 -27.16
N THR A 32 7.04 -6.45 -26.14
CA THR A 32 7.67 -5.14 -26.25
C THR A 32 8.84 -4.98 -25.28
N ASP A 33 9.89 -4.31 -25.72
CA ASP A 33 11.01 -3.89 -24.86
C ASP A 33 10.74 -2.54 -24.19
N ALA A 34 9.61 -1.91 -24.51
CA ALA A 34 9.22 -0.66 -23.90
C ALA A 34 9.01 -0.79 -22.39
N LYS A 35 9.47 0.22 -21.63
CA LYS A 35 9.37 0.23 -20.17
C LYS A 35 7.98 0.70 -19.74
N LEU A 36 6.99 -0.19 -19.86
CA LEU A 36 5.59 0.10 -19.49
C LEU A 36 5.41 0.32 -17.99
N VAL A 37 6.27 -0.28 -17.15
CA VAL A 37 6.28 -0.03 -15.70
C VAL A 37 7.30 1.05 -15.38
N ARG A 38 6.83 2.20 -14.90
CA ARG A 38 7.65 3.40 -14.67
C ARG A 38 8.49 3.29 -13.40
N ARG A 39 7.84 2.97 -12.26
CA ARG A 39 8.50 2.88 -10.95
C ARG A 39 7.65 2.15 -9.90
N PHE A 40 8.32 1.72 -8.86
CA PHE A 40 7.69 1.32 -7.59
C PHE A 40 7.94 2.41 -6.54
N LEU A 41 6.88 2.84 -5.88
CA LEU A 41 6.93 3.69 -4.69
C LEU A 41 5.89 3.15 -3.70
N TYR A 42 6.37 2.52 -2.65
CA TYR A 42 5.52 1.81 -1.69
C TYR A 42 4.28 2.60 -1.27
N PRO A 43 3.09 2.02 -1.30
CA PRO A 43 2.78 0.62 -1.69
C PRO A 43 2.40 0.44 -3.17
N TYR A 44 2.68 1.41 -4.05
CA TYR A 44 2.16 1.46 -5.41
C TYR A 44 3.21 1.19 -6.49
N ILE A 45 2.76 0.53 -7.55
CA ILE A 45 3.42 0.51 -8.85
C ILE A 45 2.79 1.57 -9.76
N TYR A 46 3.64 2.36 -10.42
CA TYR A 46 3.24 3.37 -11.38
C TYR A 46 3.59 2.91 -12.80
N LEU A 47 2.62 2.97 -13.68
CA LEU A 47 2.78 2.65 -15.10
C LEU A 47 3.19 3.90 -15.89
N ASN A 48 3.65 3.69 -17.10
CA ASN A 48 3.99 4.74 -18.05
C ASN A 48 2.82 4.90 -19.03
N GLU A 49 1.82 5.68 -18.62
CA GLU A 49 0.58 5.87 -19.39
C GLU A 49 0.85 6.38 -20.81
N GLU A 50 1.74 7.37 -20.96
CA GLU A 50 2.11 7.94 -22.25
C GLU A 50 2.63 6.86 -23.21
N LEU A 51 3.50 5.99 -22.71
CA LEU A 51 4.10 4.92 -23.50
C LEU A 51 3.12 3.77 -23.79
N ILE A 52 2.19 3.51 -22.89
CA ILE A 52 1.13 2.52 -23.05
C ILE A 52 0.17 2.99 -24.15
N GLU A 53 -0.24 4.26 -24.13
CA GLU A 53 -1.06 4.89 -25.15
C GLU A 53 -0.34 4.93 -26.52
N GLU A 54 0.94 5.34 -26.56
CA GLU A 54 1.76 5.33 -27.80
C GLU A 54 1.81 3.96 -28.48
N LYS A 55 1.75 2.91 -27.68
CA LYS A 55 1.81 1.51 -28.14
C LYS A 55 0.44 0.91 -28.47
N ASP A 56 -0.63 1.69 -28.33
CA ASP A 56 -2.02 1.22 -28.51
C ASP A 56 -2.33 -0.03 -27.66
N ILE A 57 -1.86 0.01 -26.39
CA ILE A 57 -2.10 -1.03 -25.41
C ILE A 57 -3.14 -0.51 -24.40
N ASP A 58 -4.08 -1.36 -24.02
CA ASP A 58 -5.04 -1.03 -22.99
C ASP A 58 -4.37 -0.94 -21.60
N LEU A 59 -4.65 0.16 -20.87
CA LEU A 59 -4.06 0.40 -19.55
C LEU A 59 -4.50 -0.65 -18.54
N GLU A 60 -5.76 -1.07 -18.57
CA GLU A 60 -6.31 -2.07 -17.66
C GLU A 60 -5.66 -3.43 -17.88
N ASP A 61 -5.40 -3.79 -19.13
CA ASP A 61 -4.66 -5.00 -19.48
C ASP A 61 -3.25 -5.00 -18.86
N VAL A 62 -2.56 -3.84 -18.88
CA VAL A 62 -1.24 -3.71 -18.25
C VAL A 62 -1.34 -3.80 -16.73
N GLU A 63 -2.32 -3.12 -16.12
CA GLU A 63 -2.59 -3.20 -14.67
C GLU A 63 -2.81 -4.65 -14.25
N GLU A 64 -3.66 -5.40 -14.97
CA GLU A 64 -3.93 -6.80 -14.70
C GLU A 64 -2.70 -7.69 -14.77
N VAL A 65 -1.90 -7.51 -15.83
CA VAL A 65 -0.66 -8.31 -16.00
C VAL A 65 0.32 -8.02 -14.87
N VAL A 66 0.47 -6.76 -14.48
CA VAL A 66 1.32 -6.33 -13.36
C VAL A 66 0.81 -6.92 -12.05
N ALA A 67 -0.49 -6.83 -11.76
CA ALA A 67 -1.08 -7.38 -10.55
C ALA A 67 -0.93 -8.91 -10.48
N LYS A 68 -1.26 -9.61 -11.56
CA LYS A 68 -1.10 -11.08 -11.68
C LYS A 68 0.37 -11.51 -11.53
N ALA A 69 1.30 -10.73 -12.08
CA ALA A 69 2.73 -11.00 -11.93
C ALA A 69 3.20 -10.77 -10.49
N ALA A 70 2.79 -9.68 -9.87
CA ALA A 70 3.12 -9.38 -8.49
C ALA A 70 2.64 -10.45 -7.52
N MET A 71 1.40 -10.92 -7.64
CA MET A 71 0.83 -11.98 -6.80
C MET A 71 1.53 -13.35 -6.96
N LYS A 72 2.30 -13.57 -8.02
CA LYS A 72 3.13 -14.76 -8.19
C LYS A 72 4.51 -14.63 -7.55
N PHE A 73 4.84 -13.45 -7.05
CA PHE A 73 6.13 -13.24 -6.38
C PHE A 73 6.01 -13.61 -4.89
N PRO A 74 6.95 -14.40 -4.35
CA PRO A 74 6.88 -14.86 -2.97
C PRO A 74 6.85 -13.69 -1.97
N GLY A 75 5.85 -13.70 -1.10
CA GLY A 75 5.68 -12.68 -0.06
C GLY A 75 4.68 -11.57 -0.40
N ILE A 76 4.09 -11.59 -1.60
CA ILE A 76 2.97 -10.69 -1.96
C ILE A 76 1.65 -11.42 -1.72
N ALA A 77 0.82 -10.86 -0.84
CA ALA A 77 -0.49 -11.42 -0.49
C ALA A 77 -1.58 -11.00 -1.48
N TYR A 78 -1.52 -9.76 -1.97
CA TYR A 78 -2.53 -9.21 -2.87
C TYR A 78 -1.99 -8.05 -3.69
N ALA A 79 -2.60 -7.84 -4.85
CA ALA A 79 -2.35 -6.69 -5.70
C ALA A 79 -3.70 -6.19 -6.25
N ALA A 80 -4.05 -4.95 -5.93
CA ALA A 80 -5.27 -4.30 -6.41
C ALA A 80 -4.94 -3.33 -7.55
N THR A 81 -5.63 -3.45 -8.68
CA THR A 81 -5.52 -2.50 -9.78
C THR A 81 -6.34 -1.23 -9.50
N ALA A 82 -5.91 -0.10 -10.06
CA ALA A 82 -6.65 1.16 -9.94
C ALA A 82 -8.03 1.06 -10.61
N SER A 83 -8.13 0.35 -11.72
CA SER A 83 -9.39 0.09 -12.42
C SER A 83 -10.37 -0.68 -11.54
N ALA A 84 -9.98 -1.83 -10.99
CA ALA A 84 -10.83 -2.61 -10.08
C ALA A 84 -11.25 -1.83 -8.83
N ILE A 85 -10.41 -0.93 -8.33
CA ILE A 85 -10.76 -0.04 -7.21
C ILE A 85 -11.85 0.96 -7.64
N LYS A 86 -11.70 1.59 -8.80
CA LYS A 86 -12.67 2.59 -9.34
C LYS A 86 -14.02 1.96 -9.64
N GLU A 87 -14.03 0.74 -10.15
CA GLU A 87 -15.24 -0.01 -10.52
C GLU A 87 -15.92 -0.70 -9.34
N GLY A 88 -15.27 -0.68 -8.17
CA GLY A 88 -15.83 -1.29 -6.95
C GLY A 88 -15.75 -2.82 -6.95
N GLU A 89 -14.85 -3.40 -7.71
CA GLU A 89 -14.70 -4.85 -7.87
C GLU A 89 -13.90 -5.53 -6.76
N LEU A 90 -13.36 -4.75 -5.80
CA LEU A 90 -12.67 -5.35 -4.67
C LEU A 90 -13.66 -6.11 -3.76
N PRO A 91 -13.31 -7.33 -3.32
CA PRO A 91 -14.16 -8.10 -2.43
C PRO A 91 -14.52 -7.35 -1.14
N ALA A 92 -15.81 -7.14 -0.88
CA ALA A 92 -16.29 -6.32 0.24
C ALA A 92 -16.16 -7.00 1.63
N ASN A 93 -15.85 -8.29 1.66
CA ASN A 93 -15.97 -9.13 2.85
C ASN A 93 -14.75 -9.16 3.78
N GLN A 94 -13.70 -8.42 3.49
CA GLN A 94 -12.47 -8.39 4.29
C GLN A 94 -12.05 -6.95 4.62
N ALA A 95 -11.67 -6.72 5.88
CA ALA A 95 -11.19 -5.42 6.35
C ALA A 95 -9.96 -4.89 5.57
N MET A 96 -9.18 -5.78 4.97
CA MET A 96 -8.04 -5.44 4.11
C MET A 96 -8.48 -4.59 2.93
N TYR A 97 -9.55 -4.98 2.22
CA TYR A 97 -10.01 -4.26 1.04
C TYR A 97 -10.55 -2.88 1.37
N ALA A 98 -11.28 -2.74 2.49
CA ALA A 98 -11.72 -1.43 2.96
C ALA A 98 -10.53 -0.48 3.24
N ARG A 99 -9.41 -1.01 3.74
CA ARG A 99 -8.19 -0.22 3.97
C ARG A 99 -7.48 0.18 2.68
N ILE A 100 -7.48 -0.70 1.67
CA ILE A 100 -6.99 -0.38 0.32
C ILE A 100 -7.80 0.77 -0.26
N LEU A 101 -9.14 0.68 -0.23
CA LEU A 101 -10.05 1.73 -0.69
C LEU A 101 -9.81 3.06 0.01
N ASN A 102 -9.69 3.06 1.34
CA ASN A 102 -9.46 4.27 2.14
C ASN A 102 -8.09 4.92 1.86
N ASN A 103 -7.13 4.16 1.34
CA ASN A 103 -5.80 4.66 0.99
C ASN A 103 -5.70 5.11 -0.48
N TYR A 104 -6.70 4.82 -1.30
CA TYR A 104 -6.67 5.15 -2.72
C TYR A 104 -7.17 6.58 -2.99
N HIS A 105 -6.44 7.28 -3.84
CA HIS A 105 -6.83 8.58 -4.37
C HIS A 105 -6.57 8.63 -5.88
N PRO A 106 -7.60 8.89 -6.74
CA PRO A 106 -7.49 8.75 -8.21
C PRO A 106 -6.34 9.54 -8.85
N GLN A 107 -5.99 10.70 -8.30
CA GLN A 107 -4.97 11.59 -8.87
C GLN A 107 -3.57 11.43 -8.24
N ARG A 108 -3.39 10.60 -7.22
CA ARG A 108 -2.13 10.49 -6.47
C ARG A 108 -1.63 9.08 -6.29
N SER A 109 -2.54 8.12 -6.21
CA SER A 109 -2.19 6.71 -6.10
C SER A 109 -1.65 6.17 -7.42
N GLY A 110 -0.81 5.13 -7.34
CA GLY A 110 -0.34 4.43 -8.53
C GLY A 110 -1.39 3.46 -9.07
N HIS A 111 -1.05 2.78 -10.13
CA HIS A 111 -1.94 1.91 -10.90
C HIS A 111 -2.16 0.55 -10.25
N VAL A 112 -1.20 0.05 -9.46
CA VAL A 112 -1.35 -1.23 -8.76
C VAL A 112 -0.90 -1.06 -7.32
N HIS A 113 -1.79 -1.31 -6.36
CA HIS A 113 -1.52 -1.31 -4.93
C HIS A 113 -1.07 -2.70 -4.49
N LEU A 114 0.11 -2.80 -3.92
CA LEU A 114 0.68 -4.05 -3.42
C LEU A 114 0.46 -4.23 -1.92
N VAL A 115 0.08 -5.44 -1.55
CA VAL A 115 -0.01 -5.87 -0.15
C VAL A 115 0.96 -7.02 0.06
N ALA A 116 1.95 -6.82 0.93
CA ALA A 116 2.83 -7.90 1.36
C ALA A 116 2.08 -8.87 2.29
N GLU A 117 2.49 -10.12 2.35
CA GLU A 117 2.02 -11.06 3.37
C GLU A 117 2.30 -10.55 4.78
N GLN A 118 1.56 -11.05 5.75
CA GLN A 118 1.74 -10.66 7.15
C GLN A 118 3.20 -10.84 7.58
N TYR A 119 3.70 -9.86 8.34
CA TYR A 119 5.07 -9.81 8.87
C TYR A 119 6.17 -9.69 7.82
N ASN A 120 5.83 -9.63 6.54
CA ASN A 120 6.79 -9.32 5.49
C ASN A 120 6.93 -7.81 5.30
N MET A 121 8.15 -7.38 5.00
CA MET A 121 8.48 -6.00 4.69
C MET A 121 8.75 -5.86 3.21
N LEU A 122 7.91 -5.14 2.49
CA LEU A 122 8.17 -4.73 1.11
C LEU A 122 8.91 -3.40 1.16
N VAL A 123 10.23 -3.47 0.99
CA VAL A 123 11.09 -2.31 1.16
C VAL A 123 11.39 -1.64 -0.17
N HIS A 124 11.46 -0.32 -0.12
CA HIS A 124 12.02 0.46 -1.21
C HIS A 124 13.54 0.18 -1.32
N TRP A 125 14.10 0.26 -2.51
CA TRP A 125 15.51 -0.02 -2.79
C TRP A 125 16.52 0.75 -1.94
N GLU A 126 16.14 1.90 -1.38
CA GLU A 126 16.99 2.71 -0.48
C GLU A 126 16.96 2.27 0.99
N TRP A 127 16.34 1.11 1.29
CA TRP A 127 16.28 0.63 2.66
C TRP A 127 17.68 0.33 3.20
N ASN A 128 18.05 1.02 4.28
CA ASN A 128 19.39 0.99 4.89
C ASN A 128 19.48 0.04 6.10
N GLY A 129 18.64 -0.97 6.18
CA GLY A 129 18.66 -1.95 7.26
C GLY A 129 17.94 -1.53 8.55
N LYS A 130 17.14 -0.46 8.54
CA LYS A 130 16.32 -0.07 9.70
C LYS A 130 15.30 -1.15 10.06
N PRO A 131 15.10 -1.43 11.37
CA PRO A 131 14.37 -2.62 11.83
C PRO A 131 12.84 -2.50 11.78
N GLY A 132 12.25 -1.43 11.28
CA GLY A 132 10.80 -1.22 11.30
C GLY A 132 10.25 -0.51 10.09
N MET A 133 9.06 -0.90 9.68
CA MET A 133 8.20 -0.22 8.72
C MET A 133 6.77 -0.10 9.26
N HIS A 134 5.98 0.71 8.61
CA HIS A 134 4.56 0.94 8.91
C HIS A 134 3.77 1.11 7.59
N GLY A 135 2.45 1.24 7.70
CA GLY A 135 1.58 1.52 6.55
C GLY A 135 1.07 0.28 5.84
N THR A 136 1.12 -0.89 6.48
CA THR A 136 0.47 -2.09 5.95
C THR A 136 -1.03 -2.09 6.23
N VAL A 137 -1.77 -2.92 5.47
CA VAL A 137 -3.22 -3.11 5.68
C VAL A 137 -3.55 -4.05 6.84
N TRP A 138 -2.54 -4.62 7.51
CA TRP A 138 -2.73 -5.60 8.57
C TRP A 138 -3.10 -4.96 9.91
N SER A 139 -3.79 -5.72 10.75
CA SER A 139 -4.33 -5.21 12.02
C SER A 139 -3.27 -4.70 12.98
N TYR A 140 -2.09 -5.31 13.00
CA TYR A 140 -0.99 -4.87 13.87
C TYR A 140 -0.44 -3.47 13.50
N ASP A 141 -0.68 -3.01 12.28
CA ASP A 141 -0.30 -1.67 11.80
C ASP A 141 -1.47 -0.68 11.88
N SER A 142 -2.69 -1.18 11.97
CA SER A 142 -3.92 -0.37 11.92
C SER A 142 -4.54 -0.12 13.29
N PHE A 143 -4.26 -0.99 14.29
CA PHE A 143 -4.73 -0.83 15.66
C PHE A 143 -3.61 -0.28 16.52
N VAL A 144 -3.46 1.03 16.52
CA VAL A 144 -2.42 1.74 17.26
C VAL A 144 -3.07 2.67 18.29
N PRO A 145 -2.44 2.90 19.45
CA PRO A 145 -2.95 3.81 20.45
C PRO A 145 -2.75 5.28 19.99
N VAL A 146 -3.67 6.15 20.41
CA VAL A 146 -3.54 7.60 20.28
C VAL A 146 -3.47 8.18 21.68
N PHE A 147 -2.44 8.98 21.94
CA PHE A 147 -2.23 9.63 23.24
C PHE A 147 -2.26 11.14 23.06
N PHE A 148 -3.04 11.82 23.92
CA PHE A 148 -3.01 13.26 24.09
C PHE A 148 -2.51 13.62 25.49
N ALA A 149 -1.57 14.56 25.56
CA ALA A 149 -1.07 15.09 26.81
C ALA A 149 -0.87 16.60 26.70
N GLY A 150 -1.26 17.34 27.73
CA GLY A 150 -1.13 18.81 27.74
C GLY A 150 -1.83 19.45 28.92
N PRO A 151 -1.67 20.77 29.13
CA PRO A 151 -2.38 21.53 30.16
C PRO A 151 -3.89 21.37 30.01
N GLY A 152 -4.61 21.11 31.10
CA GLY A 152 -6.07 20.95 31.09
C GLY A 152 -6.60 19.62 30.53
N ILE A 153 -5.73 18.72 30.07
CA ILE A 153 -6.13 17.36 29.66
C ILE A 153 -6.17 16.47 30.90
N ASN A 154 -7.38 16.06 31.30
CA ASN A 154 -7.55 15.16 32.43
C ASN A 154 -7.21 13.70 32.04
N LYS A 155 -6.66 12.96 33.00
CA LYS A 155 -6.40 11.53 32.83
C LYS A 155 -7.71 10.79 32.53
N SER A 156 -7.83 10.22 31.36
CA SER A 156 -8.97 9.43 30.93
C SER A 156 -8.55 8.34 29.96
N ARG A 157 -9.38 7.33 29.77
CA ARG A 157 -9.20 6.28 28.78
C ARG A 157 -10.47 6.17 27.95
N VAL A 158 -10.33 6.40 26.65
CA VAL A 158 -11.41 6.27 25.67
C VAL A 158 -11.23 4.93 24.97
N VAL A 159 -12.25 4.06 25.04
CA VAL A 159 -12.20 2.71 24.46
C VAL A 159 -12.98 2.58 23.14
N ARG A 160 -13.66 3.64 22.71
CA ARG A 160 -14.28 3.68 21.38
C ARG A 160 -13.22 3.71 20.28
N ARG A 161 -13.58 3.18 19.12
CA ARG A 161 -12.72 3.28 17.93
C ARG A 161 -12.59 4.74 17.51
N VAL A 162 -11.36 5.15 17.21
CA VAL A 162 -10.99 6.46 16.64
C VAL A 162 -10.11 6.23 15.42
N GLY A 163 -9.99 7.22 14.54
CA GLY A 163 -9.14 7.16 13.36
C GLY A 163 -8.14 8.33 13.30
N PRO A 164 -7.13 8.27 12.43
CA PRO A 164 -6.17 9.37 12.26
C PRO A 164 -6.83 10.70 11.90
N HIS A 165 -7.98 10.68 11.22
CA HIS A 165 -8.76 11.86 10.87
C HIS A 165 -9.40 12.56 12.09
N ASP A 166 -9.50 11.89 13.23
CA ASP A 166 -9.99 12.49 14.48
C ASP A 166 -8.91 13.33 15.19
N VAL A 167 -7.63 13.16 14.84
CA VAL A 167 -6.51 13.82 15.55
C VAL A 167 -6.53 15.33 15.34
N ALA A 168 -6.56 15.79 14.10
CA ALA A 168 -6.51 17.23 13.79
C ALA A 168 -7.73 18.01 14.36
N PRO A 169 -8.98 17.54 14.19
CA PRO A 169 -10.13 18.25 14.80
C PRO A 169 -10.11 18.19 16.33
N THR A 170 -9.56 17.15 16.95
CA THR A 170 -9.40 17.08 18.40
C THR A 170 -8.40 18.14 18.90
N ILE A 171 -7.27 18.29 18.20
CA ILE A 171 -6.28 19.34 18.52
C ILE A 171 -6.88 20.72 18.31
N ALA A 172 -7.60 20.94 17.20
CA ALA A 172 -8.25 22.21 16.93
C ALA A 172 -9.25 22.59 18.03
N ALA A 173 -10.10 21.65 18.46
CA ALA A 173 -11.04 21.85 19.54
C ALA A 173 -10.33 22.19 20.87
N TYR A 174 -9.23 21.49 21.19
CA TYR A 174 -8.42 21.75 22.37
C TYR A 174 -7.79 23.15 22.36
N LEU A 175 -7.37 23.64 21.20
CA LEU A 175 -6.80 24.98 21.02
C LEU A 175 -7.85 26.08 20.86
N GLY A 176 -9.14 25.77 20.86
CA GLY A 176 -10.22 26.73 20.59
C GLY A 176 -10.27 27.21 19.15
N ILE A 177 -9.68 26.47 18.21
CA ILE A 177 -9.67 26.77 16.78
C ILE A 177 -10.86 26.05 16.15
N LYS A 178 -11.65 26.79 15.35
CA LYS A 178 -12.73 26.15 14.58
C LYS A 178 -12.10 25.25 13.49
N PRO A 179 -12.40 23.95 13.46
CA PRO A 179 -11.95 23.11 12.36
C PRO A 179 -12.58 23.53 11.03
N PRO A 180 -11.89 23.34 9.91
CA PRO A 180 -12.40 23.69 8.59
C PRO A 180 -13.66 22.91 8.23
#